data_524e767fef3a54ca427eb7e1bf3fe5e3
#
_entry.id   524e767fef3a54ca427eb7e1bf3fe5e3
#
_cell.length_a   1.000
_cell.length_b   1.000
_cell.length_c   1.000
_cell.angle_alpha   90.00
_cell.angle_beta   90.00
_cell.angle_gamma   90.00
#
_symmetry.space_group_name_H-M   'P 1'
#
loop_
_entity.id
_entity.type
_entity.pdbx_description
1 polymer ?
#
loop_
_entity_poly.entity_id
_entity_poly.type
_entity_poly.pdbx_seq_one_letter_code
_entity_poly.pdbx_strand_id
1 'polypeptide(L)'
;MFFHFKKDPFPKVHDHWKSDSPDKNQNLHDEQGIINGVEVEDQLTNERFEVHAKVVINTTGPWSDIVRQLDKNDELPPQMRPTKGVHLVVDREKLKVPQPTYFDTGKNDGRMVFVVPRENKTYFGTTDTDYTGDFAHPTVTQEDVDYLLTIVNERFPHAQITLDDIEASWAGLRPLIVNNGGSDXNGGGKGKLSDESFEQIVESVKEYLEDERQRPVVEKAVKQAQERVEASKVDPSQVSRGSSLERSKDGLLTLAGGKITDYRLMAEGAVKRINELLQESGASFELVDSTTYPVSGGELDAANVEEELAKLADQAQAAGFDEAAATYLAHLYGSNLPQVLNYKTKFEGLDEKESTALNYSLHEEMVLTPVDYLLRRTN
;
A
#
# COMPACT_ATOMS: atom_id res chain seq x y z
N MET A 1 -4.25 -15.07 11.92
CA MET A 1 -3.11 -15.89 11.50
C MET A 1 -2.62 -15.32 10.19
N PHE A 2 -1.45 -14.70 10.20
CA PHE A 2 -0.86 -14.20 8.97
C PHE A 2 -0.20 -15.39 8.28
N PHE A 3 -0.77 -15.86 7.19
CA PHE A 3 -0.10 -16.87 6.39
C PHE A 3 1.02 -16.19 5.62
N HIS A 4 2.22 -16.45 6.07
CA HIS A 4 3.41 -16.06 5.37
C HIS A 4 3.73 -17.24 4.44
N PHE A 5 3.27 -17.16 3.20
CA PHE A 5 3.57 -18.19 2.22
C PHE A 5 5.03 -18.04 1.81
N LYS A 6 5.80 -19.12 1.92
CA LYS A 6 7.18 -19.17 1.44
C LYS A 6 7.30 -19.17 -0.08
N LYS A 7 6.20 -18.88 -0.78
CA LYS A 7 6.18 -18.83 -2.25
C LYS A 7 5.35 -17.60 -2.62
N ASP A 8 5.95 -16.65 -3.24
CA ASP A 8 5.45 -15.32 -3.66
C ASP A 8 4.53 -14.63 -2.64
N PRO A 9 5.06 -13.69 -1.83
CA PRO A 9 4.24 -12.97 -0.82
C PRO A 9 3.17 -12.07 -1.42
N PHE A 10 3.25 -11.81 -2.72
CA PHE A 10 2.20 -11.11 -3.46
C PHE A 10 1.83 -12.01 -4.63
N PRO A 11 1.02 -13.03 -4.38
CA PRO A 11 0.53 -13.83 -5.49
C PRO A 11 0.02 -12.87 -6.56
N LYS A 12 0.14 -13.25 -7.81
CA LYS A 12 -0.49 -12.53 -8.90
C LYS A 12 -2.00 -12.66 -8.76
N VAL A 13 -2.51 -12.28 -7.60
CA VAL A 13 -3.93 -12.20 -7.29
C VAL A 13 -4.64 -11.54 -8.46
N HIS A 14 -3.98 -10.54 -9.03
CA HIS A 14 -4.48 -9.73 -10.11
C HIS A 14 -4.79 -10.51 -11.39
N ASP A 15 -3.90 -11.40 -11.82
CA ASP A 15 -4.15 -12.18 -13.05
C ASP A 15 -5.23 -13.24 -12.82
N HIS A 16 -5.38 -13.66 -11.58
CA HIS A 16 -6.37 -14.67 -11.20
C HIS A 16 -7.80 -14.09 -11.18
N TRP A 17 -7.94 -12.81 -10.82
CA TRP A 17 -9.24 -12.12 -10.77
C TRP A 17 -9.79 -11.80 -12.16
N LYS A 18 -8.96 -11.89 -13.20
CA LYS A 18 -9.37 -11.72 -14.59
C LYS A 18 -9.85 -13.01 -15.24
N SER A 19 -10.00 -14.10 -14.49
CA SER A 19 -10.49 -15.33 -15.09
C SER A 19 -11.91 -15.13 -15.60
N ASP A 20 -12.15 -15.57 -16.84
CA ASP A 20 -13.42 -15.42 -17.57
C ASP A 20 -14.57 -16.23 -16.97
N SER A 21 -14.45 -16.67 -15.75
CA SER A 21 -15.46 -17.47 -15.09
C SER A 21 -16.01 -16.70 -13.87
N PRO A 22 -17.13 -16.01 -14.02
CA PRO A 22 -17.70 -15.25 -12.90
C PRO A 22 -18.32 -16.09 -11.79
N ASP A 23 -18.27 -17.41 -11.90
CA ASP A 23 -19.01 -18.33 -11.03
C ASP A 23 -18.18 -19.01 -9.94
N LYS A 24 -16.90 -18.63 -9.77
CA LYS A 24 -16.08 -19.23 -8.72
C LYS A 24 -15.90 -18.26 -7.56
N ASN A 25 -16.71 -18.42 -6.52
CA ASN A 25 -16.49 -17.78 -5.24
C ASN A 25 -15.13 -18.26 -4.73
N GLN A 26 -14.23 -17.33 -4.49
CA GLN A 26 -12.93 -17.63 -3.88
C GLN A 26 -12.99 -17.57 -2.35
N ASN A 27 -14.09 -17.10 -1.79
CA ASN A 27 -14.36 -17.16 -0.36
C ASN A 27 -15.09 -18.47 -0.06
N LEU A 28 -14.62 -19.18 0.96
CA LEU A 28 -15.29 -20.37 1.47
C LEU A 28 -16.32 -19.93 2.51
N HIS A 29 -17.52 -20.49 2.44
CA HIS A 29 -18.61 -20.15 3.36
C HIS A 29 -19.09 -21.41 4.09
N ASP A 30 -19.50 -21.23 5.35
CA ASP A 30 -20.16 -22.28 6.12
C ASP A 30 -21.65 -22.39 5.72
N GLU A 31 -22.37 -23.29 6.38
CA GLU A 31 -23.80 -23.55 6.13
C GLU A 31 -24.69 -22.33 6.41
N GLN A 32 -24.21 -21.38 7.17
CA GLN A 32 -24.91 -20.14 7.52
C GLN A 32 -24.57 -18.99 6.56
N GLY A 33 -23.67 -19.22 5.59
CA GLY A 33 -23.21 -18.20 4.64
C GLY A 33 -22.15 -17.27 5.20
N ILE A 34 -21.49 -17.66 6.30
CA ILE A 34 -20.40 -16.87 6.91
C ILE A 34 -19.07 -17.36 6.37
N ILE A 35 -18.20 -16.41 5.99
CA ILE A 35 -16.87 -16.73 5.48
C ILE A 35 -16.06 -17.49 6.53
N ASN A 36 -15.55 -18.66 6.15
CA ASN A 36 -14.75 -19.54 7.01
C ASN A 36 -13.42 -19.94 6.37
N GLY A 37 -13.01 -19.26 5.31
CA GLY A 37 -11.74 -19.52 4.63
C GLY A 37 -11.65 -18.90 3.24
N VAL A 38 -10.60 -19.26 2.52
CA VAL A 38 -10.36 -18.81 1.15
C VAL A 38 -9.77 -19.96 0.33
N GLU A 39 -10.06 -19.99 -0.97
CA GLU A 39 -9.32 -20.81 -1.94
C GLU A 39 -8.10 -20.02 -2.40
N VAL A 40 -6.95 -20.69 -2.43
CA VAL A 40 -5.66 -20.09 -2.79
C VAL A 40 -5.08 -20.85 -3.97
N GLU A 41 -4.49 -20.11 -4.92
CA GLU A 41 -3.72 -20.70 -6.02
C GLU A 41 -2.25 -20.30 -5.88
N ASP A 42 -1.37 -21.30 -5.84
CA ASP A 42 0.08 -21.11 -5.89
C ASP A 42 0.47 -20.78 -7.34
N GLN A 43 0.92 -19.57 -7.59
CA GLN A 43 1.24 -19.07 -8.94
C GLN A 43 2.50 -19.72 -9.53
N LEU A 44 3.30 -20.45 -8.75
CA LEU A 44 4.47 -21.15 -9.24
C LEU A 44 4.12 -22.56 -9.71
N THR A 45 3.21 -23.23 -9.00
CA THR A 45 2.85 -24.63 -9.28
C THR A 45 1.47 -24.75 -9.92
N ASN A 46 0.64 -23.71 -9.89
CA ASN A 46 -0.78 -23.68 -10.25
C ASN A 46 -1.63 -24.65 -9.39
N GLU A 47 -1.11 -25.05 -8.23
CA GLU A 47 -1.85 -25.89 -7.29
C GLU A 47 -2.88 -25.04 -6.54
N ARG A 48 -4.11 -25.51 -6.43
CA ARG A 48 -5.17 -24.88 -5.65
C ARG A 48 -5.41 -25.65 -4.36
N PHE A 49 -5.64 -24.89 -3.29
CA PHE A 49 -5.94 -25.48 -1.99
C PHE A 49 -6.79 -24.51 -1.16
N GLU A 50 -7.50 -25.08 -0.19
CA GLU A 50 -8.33 -24.29 0.74
C GLU A 50 -7.56 -23.96 2.02
N VAL A 51 -7.73 -22.75 2.50
CA VAL A 51 -7.21 -22.29 3.79
C VAL A 51 -8.40 -21.91 4.66
N HIS A 52 -8.69 -22.73 5.68
CA HIS A 52 -9.78 -22.46 6.59
C HIS A 52 -9.34 -21.55 7.73
N ALA A 53 -10.21 -20.61 8.11
CA ALA A 53 -9.92 -19.60 9.12
C ALA A 53 -11.20 -19.18 9.83
N LYS A 54 -11.09 -18.80 11.11
CA LYS A 54 -12.21 -18.28 11.89
C LYS A 54 -12.54 -16.82 11.54
N VAL A 55 -11.56 -16.08 11.03
CA VAL A 55 -11.72 -14.69 10.59
C VAL A 55 -10.88 -14.50 9.34
N VAL A 56 -11.47 -13.91 8.32
CA VAL A 56 -10.79 -13.53 7.08
C VAL A 56 -10.77 -12.00 7.00
N ILE A 57 -9.60 -11.44 6.70
CA ILE A 57 -9.43 -10.00 6.55
C ILE A 57 -8.83 -9.66 5.19
N ASN A 58 -9.51 -8.79 4.48
CA ASN A 58 -9.10 -8.20 3.20
C ASN A 58 -8.25 -6.96 3.47
N THR A 59 -6.98 -7.02 3.11
CA THR A 59 -6.04 -5.88 3.22
C THR A 59 -5.34 -5.63 1.88
N THR A 60 -6.07 -5.77 0.79
CA THR A 60 -5.50 -5.83 -0.57
C THR A 60 -5.29 -4.45 -1.21
N GLY A 61 -5.35 -3.36 -0.41
CA GLY A 61 -5.03 -2.02 -0.89
C GLY A 61 -5.94 -1.56 -2.03
N PRO A 62 -5.40 -1.15 -3.18
CA PRO A 62 -6.25 -0.67 -4.29
C PRO A 62 -7.26 -1.69 -4.79
N TRP A 63 -7.02 -2.99 -4.57
CA TRP A 63 -7.90 -4.07 -4.99
C TRP A 63 -9.00 -4.40 -3.97
N SER A 64 -9.11 -3.63 -2.88
CA SER A 64 -10.03 -3.98 -1.78
C SER A 64 -11.48 -4.13 -2.23
N ASP A 65 -11.97 -3.26 -3.10
CA ASP A 65 -13.33 -3.37 -3.64
C ASP A 65 -13.50 -4.60 -4.54
N ILE A 66 -12.47 -4.92 -5.33
CA ILE A 66 -12.49 -6.11 -6.19
C ILE A 66 -12.64 -7.37 -5.33
N VAL A 67 -11.87 -7.45 -4.24
CA VAL A 67 -11.94 -8.59 -3.31
C VAL A 67 -13.32 -8.66 -2.63
N ARG A 68 -13.86 -7.52 -2.20
CA ARG A 68 -15.20 -7.47 -1.60
C ARG A 68 -16.28 -7.96 -2.59
N GLN A 69 -16.15 -7.60 -3.86
CA GLN A 69 -17.12 -7.95 -4.91
C GLN A 69 -17.08 -9.43 -5.31
N LEU A 70 -16.11 -10.21 -4.83
CA LEU A 70 -16.13 -11.67 -5.00
C LEU A 70 -17.29 -12.30 -4.25
N ASP A 71 -17.74 -11.65 -3.20
CA ASP A 71 -18.96 -12.04 -2.52
C ASP A 71 -20.16 -11.36 -3.19
N LYS A 72 -21.00 -12.16 -3.85
CA LYS A 72 -22.19 -11.69 -4.52
C LYS A 72 -23.24 -11.11 -3.55
N ASN A 73 -23.07 -11.32 -2.25
CA ASN A 73 -23.97 -10.83 -1.21
C ASN A 73 -23.47 -9.53 -0.57
N ASP A 74 -22.30 -9.02 -0.99
CA ASP A 74 -21.81 -7.74 -0.47
C ASP A 74 -22.51 -6.59 -1.20
N GLU A 75 -23.46 -5.98 -0.51
CA GLU A 75 -24.25 -4.85 -1.00
C GLU A 75 -23.59 -3.50 -0.71
N LEU A 76 -22.36 -3.52 -0.17
CA LEU A 76 -21.66 -2.28 0.15
C LEU A 76 -21.15 -1.60 -1.14
N PRO A 77 -21.35 -0.31 -1.28
CA PRO A 77 -20.87 0.40 -2.47
C PRO A 77 -19.33 0.41 -2.54
N PRO A 78 -18.79 0.52 -3.75
CA PRO A 78 -17.33 0.71 -3.88
C PRO A 78 -16.85 1.92 -3.08
N GLN A 79 -15.73 1.75 -2.39
CA GLN A 79 -15.16 2.78 -1.53
C GLN A 79 -13.81 3.29 -2.04
N MET A 80 -13.15 2.52 -2.91
CA MET A 80 -11.79 2.85 -3.32
C MET A 80 -11.78 3.93 -4.40
N ARG A 81 -10.89 4.89 -4.23
CA ARG A 81 -10.54 5.90 -5.23
C ARG A 81 -9.01 5.91 -5.38
N PRO A 82 -8.45 4.95 -6.13
CA PRO A 82 -7.00 4.88 -6.27
C PRO A 82 -6.44 6.13 -6.96
N THR A 83 -5.35 6.67 -6.43
CA THR A 83 -4.61 7.74 -7.09
C THR A 83 -3.18 7.32 -7.34
N LYS A 84 -2.63 7.77 -8.49
CA LYS A 84 -1.27 7.46 -8.89
C LYS A 84 -0.32 8.54 -8.39
N GLY A 85 0.80 8.12 -7.80
CA GLY A 85 1.92 8.97 -7.43
C GLY A 85 3.19 8.52 -8.15
N VAL A 86 3.93 9.48 -8.71
CA VAL A 86 5.14 9.22 -9.47
C VAL A 86 6.33 9.88 -8.80
N HIS A 87 7.47 9.20 -8.82
CA HIS A 87 8.75 9.77 -8.41
C HIS A 87 9.76 9.63 -9.55
N LEU A 88 10.64 10.60 -9.65
CA LEU A 88 11.76 10.63 -10.59
C LEU A 88 13.08 10.63 -9.82
N VAL A 89 14.09 10.00 -10.38
CA VAL A 89 15.42 9.85 -9.76
C VAL A 89 16.46 10.50 -10.69
N VAL A 90 17.35 11.32 -10.10
CA VAL A 90 18.48 11.95 -10.80
C VAL A 90 19.75 11.72 -9.98
N ASP A 91 20.90 11.92 -10.62
CA ASP A 91 22.19 11.94 -9.92
C ASP A 91 22.18 13.04 -8.84
N ARG A 92 22.77 12.75 -7.69
CA ARG A 92 22.82 13.69 -6.55
C ARG A 92 23.57 14.98 -6.91
N GLU A 93 24.56 14.90 -7.78
CA GLU A 93 25.31 16.09 -8.22
C GLU A 93 24.42 17.04 -9.04
N LYS A 94 23.41 16.50 -9.73
CA LYS A 94 22.46 17.29 -10.52
C LYS A 94 21.45 18.04 -9.64
N LEU A 95 21.00 17.41 -8.55
CA LEU A 95 20.04 18.03 -7.61
C LEU A 95 20.56 17.84 -6.17
N LYS A 96 21.44 18.74 -5.75
CA LYS A 96 22.05 18.71 -4.41
C LYS A 96 21.12 19.33 -3.38
N VAL A 97 20.62 18.52 -2.47
CA VAL A 97 19.93 19.00 -1.27
C VAL A 97 20.63 18.36 -0.04
N PRO A 98 20.82 19.12 1.05
CA PRO A 98 21.54 18.59 2.21
C PRO A 98 20.73 17.58 3.03
N GLN A 99 19.40 17.63 2.93
CA GLN A 99 18.49 16.80 3.72
C GLN A 99 17.16 16.70 2.99
N PRO A 100 16.30 15.74 3.35
CA PRO A 100 14.96 15.67 2.79
C PRO A 100 14.24 17.01 2.98
N THR A 101 13.65 17.50 1.90
CA THR A 101 13.00 18.79 1.83
C THR A 101 11.63 18.61 1.17
N TYR A 102 10.61 19.34 1.66
CA TYR A 102 9.33 19.36 0.97
C TYR A 102 8.81 20.80 0.87
N PHE A 103 8.02 21.05 -0.16
CA PHE A 103 7.51 22.38 -0.46
C PHE A 103 6.23 22.28 -1.28
N ASP A 104 5.41 23.32 -1.24
CA ASP A 104 4.21 23.36 -2.06
C ASP A 104 4.56 23.58 -3.55
N THR A 105 3.67 23.15 -4.42
CA THR A 105 3.90 23.21 -5.87
C THR A 105 3.88 24.63 -6.43
N GLY A 106 3.34 25.58 -5.70
CA GLY A 106 3.10 26.94 -6.19
C GLY A 106 1.92 27.07 -7.16
N LYS A 107 1.20 25.96 -7.42
CA LYS A 107 0.09 25.93 -8.40
C LYS A 107 -1.28 26.12 -7.75
N ASN A 108 -1.34 26.34 -6.44
CA ASN A 108 -2.58 26.43 -5.65
C ASN A 108 -3.44 25.13 -5.75
N ASP A 109 -2.78 24.00 -5.94
CA ASP A 109 -3.42 22.68 -6.06
C ASP A 109 -3.40 21.90 -4.74
N GLY A 110 -2.89 22.50 -3.66
CA GLY A 110 -2.81 21.88 -2.34
C GLY A 110 -1.77 20.77 -2.23
N ARG A 111 -0.96 20.57 -3.26
CA ARG A 111 0.01 19.47 -3.35
C ARG A 111 1.38 19.89 -2.83
N MET A 112 2.11 18.88 -2.34
CA MET A 112 3.48 19.03 -1.87
C MET A 112 4.39 18.12 -2.68
N VAL A 113 5.60 18.60 -2.95
CA VAL A 113 6.66 17.81 -3.60
C VAL A 113 7.77 17.59 -2.58
N PHE A 114 8.25 16.38 -2.49
CA PHE A 114 9.40 15.99 -1.68
C PHE A 114 10.62 15.86 -2.58
N VAL A 115 11.76 16.30 -2.09
CA VAL A 115 13.08 16.09 -2.70
C VAL A 115 13.93 15.43 -1.62
N VAL A 116 14.40 14.20 -1.89
CA VAL A 116 15.04 13.36 -0.88
C VAL A 116 16.40 12.87 -1.42
N PRO A 117 17.50 13.28 -0.78
CA PRO A 117 18.81 12.73 -1.11
C PRO A 117 18.96 11.33 -0.51
N ARG A 118 19.51 10.41 -1.28
CA ARG A 118 19.80 9.05 -0.82
C ARG A 118 21.07 8.54 -1.51
N GLU A 119 22.13 8.36 -0.74
CA GLU A 119 23.43 7.94 -1.26
C GLU A 119 23.91 8.87 -2.37
N ASN A 120 24.12 8.35 -3.59
CA ASN A 120 24.55 9.13 -4.75
C ASN A 120 23.41 9.61 -5.63
N LYS A 121 22.15 9.47 -5.17
CA LYS A 121 20.97 9.87 -5.94
C LYS A 121 20.12 10.87 -5.16
N THR A 122 19.29 11.59 -5.89
CA THR A 122 18.19 12.40 -5.33
C THR A 122 16.93 12.02 -6.07
N TYR A 123 15.88 11.66 -5.31
CA TYR A 123 14.57 11.42 -5.93
C TYR A 123 13.59 12.50 -5.49
N PHE A 124 12.63 12.75 -6.36
CA PHE A 124 11.61 13.76 -6.08
C PHE A 124 10.25 13.32 -6.61
N GLY A 125 9.22 13.80 -5.93
CA GLY A 125 7.82 13.48 -6.22
C GLY A 125 6.93 14.10 -5.14
N THR A 126 5.63 14.11 -5.29
CA THR A 126 4.94 13.11 -6.10
C THR A 126 3.78 13.78 -6.85
N THR A 127 3.33 13.14 -7.91
CA THR A 127 2.04 13.48 -8.52
C THR A 127 0.90 12.90 -7.66
N ASP A 128 -0.32 13.32 -7.92
CA ASP A 128 -1.51 12.78 -7.24
C ASP A 128 -2.68 12.90 -8.21
N THR A 129 -2.88 11.85 -9.02
CA THR A 129 -3.87 11.84 -10.10
C THR A 129 -4.77 10.62 -9.98
N ASP A 130 -6.09 10.79 -10.17
CA ASP A 130 -7.02 9.66 -10.20
C ASP A 130 -6.54 8.60 -11.19
N TYR A 131 -6.70 7.33 -10.85
CA TYR A 131 -6.18 6.24 -11.66
C TYR A 131 -7.22 5.14 -11.85
N THR A 132 -7.50 4.84 -13.13
CA THR A 132 -8.47 3.80 -13.53
C THR A 132 -7.83 2.75 -14.46
N GLY A 133 -6.51 2.80 -14.62
CA GLY A 133 -5.77 1.82 -15.44
C GLY A 133 -5.49 0.53 -14.72
N ASP A 134 -4.53 -0.23 -15.23
CA ASP A 134 -4.10 -1.50 -14.64
C ASP A 134 -3.42 -1.23 -13.28
N PHE A 135 -4.04 -1.69 -12.19
CA PHE A 135 -3.53 -1.47 -10.83
C PHE A 135 -2.21 -2.21 -10.56
N ALA A 136 -1.94 -3.30 -11.29
CA ALA A 136 -0.70 -4.06 -11.12
C ALA A 136 0.49 -3.38 -11.80
N HIS A 137 0.25 -2.60 -12.86
CA HIS A 137 1.31 -2.00 -13.66
C HIS A 137 1.05 -0.50 -13.88
N PRO A 138 0.99 0.32 -12.81
CA PRO A 138 0.86 1.76 -13.02
C PRO A 138 2.11 2.31 -13.71
N THR A 139 1.92 3.12 -14.74
CA THR A 139 3.02 3.63 -15.55
C THR A 139 3.21 5.12 -15.35
N VAL A 140 4.46 5.56 -15.49
CA VAL A 140 4.83 6.98 -15.53
C VAL A 140 4.47 7.52 -16.92
N THR A 141 3.77 8.65 -16.97
CA THR A 141 3.40 9.30 -18.23
C THR A 141 4.25 10.56 -18.46
N GLN A 142 4.26 11.05 -19.69
CA GLN A 142 4.95 12.29 -20.01
C GLN A 142 4.41 13.47 -19.18
N GLU A 143 3.10 13.49 -18.92
CA GLU A 143 2.46 14.53 -18.09
C GLU A 143 2.99 14.52 -16.66
N ASP A 144 3.21 13.33 -16.08
CA ASP A 144 3.80 13.21 -14.75
C ASP A 144 5.21 13.82 -14.72
N VAL A 145 6.02 13.49 -15.74
CA VAL A 145 7.40 13.97 -15.87
C VAL A 145 7.42 15.49 -16.02
N ASP A 146 6.65 16.03 -16.97
CA ASP A 146 6.59 17.47 -17.24
C ASP A 146 6.14 18.26 -16.01
N TYR A 147 5.14 17.74 -15.28
CA TYR A 147 4.65 18.35 -14.04
C TYR A 147 5.77 18.43 -12.99
N LEU A 148 6.44 17.31 -12.73
CA LEU A 148 7.48 17.26 -11.71
C LEU A 148 8.70 18.09 -12.07
N LEU A 149 9.15 18.02 -13.34
CA LEU A 149 10.29 18.82 -13.83
C LEU A 149 10.00 20.32 -13.74
N THR A 150 8.78 20.73 -14.10
CA THR A 150 8.39 22.14 -14.01
C THR A 150 8.52 22.62 -12.56
N ILE A 151 7.94 21.90 -11.61
CA ILE A 151 7.90 22.31 -10.19
C ILE A 151 9.31 22.32 -9.59
N VAL A 152 10.09 21.26 -9.85
CA VAL A 152 11.43 21.15 -9.24
C VAL A 152 12.37 22.19 -9.83
N ASN A 153 12.31 22.46 -11.13
CA ASN A 153 13.14 23.51 -11.77
C ASN A 153 12.72 24.92 -11.32
N GLU A 154 11.44 25.16 -11.08
CA GLU A 154 10.98 26.44 -10.50
C GLU A 154 11.56 26.65 -9.10
N ARG A 155 11.60 25.58 -8.28
CA ARG A 155 12.12 25.64 -6.91
C ARG A 155 13.65 25.64 -6.83
N PHE A 156 14.31 24.91 -7.72
CA PHE A 156 15.77 24.77 -7.78
C PHE A 156 16.29 25.18 -9.17
N PRO A 157 16.21 26.49 -9.51
CA PRO A 157 16.50 26.94 -10.89
C PRO A 157 17.93 26.69 -11.35
N HIS A 158 18.87 26.47 -10.44
CA HIS A 158 20.26 26.15 -10.81
C HIS A 158 20.41 24.68 -11.23
N ALA A 159 19.48 23.80 -10.87
CA ALA A 159 19.58 22.39 -11.22
C ALA A 159 19.33 22.14 -12.71
N GLN A 160 18.37 22.88 -13.32
CA GLN A 160 18.06 22.79 -14.76
C GLN A 160 17.90 21.34 -15.21
N ILE A 161 17.08 20.58 -14.48
CA ILE A 161 16.87 19.14 -14.74
C ILE A 161 16.07 18.98 -16.03
N THR A 162 16.55 18.11 -16.91
CA THR A 162 15.89 17.75 -18.17
C THR A 162 15.50 16.28 -18.16
N LEU A 163 14.79 15.84 -19.17
CA LEU A 163 14.44 14.43 -19.34
C LEU A 163 15.71 13.54 -19.41
N ASP A 164 16.79 14.04 -20.02
CA ASP A 164 18.04 13.29 -20.16
C ASP A 164 18.77 13.07 -18.81
N ASP A 165 18.42 13.84 -17.79
CA ASP A 165 18.99 13.69 -16.45
C ASP A 165 18.26 12.64 -15.61
N ILE A 166 17.09 12.16 -16.07
CA ILE A 166 16.29 11.17 -15.32
C ILE A 166 16.92 9.79 -15.51
N GLU A 167 17.37 9.20 -14.42
CA GLU A 167 18.02 7.87 -14.45
C GLU A 167 17.02 6.75 -14.17
N ALA A 168 15.99 7.03 -13.37
CA ALA A 168 14.99 6.05 -13.01
C ALA A 168 13.68 6.73 -12.61
N SER A 169 12.61 5.98 -12.62
CA SER A 169 11.30 6.45 -12.18
C SER A 169 10.49 5.29 -11.62
N TRP A 170 9.52 5.61 -10.74
CA TRP A 170 8.53 4.62 -10.32
C TRP A 170 7.17 5.28 -10.15
N ALA A 171 6.13 4.45 -10.29
CA ALA A 171 4.74 4.84 -10.05
C ALA A 171 4.12 3.86 -9.05
N GLY A 172 3.28 4.38 -8.16
CA GLY A 172 2.56 3.56 -7.20
C GLY A 172 1.14 4.10 -7.00
N LEU A 173 0.26 3.26 -6.48
CA LEU A 173 -1.14 3.64 -6.24
C LEU A 173 -1.40 3.84 -4.74
N ARG A 174 -2.05 4.95 -4.41
CA ARG A 174 -2.58 5.20 -3.08
C ARG A 174 -4.00 4.66 -3.01
N PRO A 175 -4.31 3.79 -2.05
CA PRO A 175 -5.67 3.26 -1.90
C PRO A 175 -6.54 4.23 -1.10
N LEU A 176 -6.84 5.39 -1.68
CA LEU A 176 -7.68 6.37 -1.01
C LEU A 176 -9.13 5.87 -0.91
N ILE A 177 -9.81 6.28 0.15
CA ILE A 177 -11.21 5.91 0.39
C ILE A 177 -12.10 7.13 0.18
N VAL A 178 -13.17 6.96 -0.59
CA VAL A 178 -14.24 7.95 -0.66
C VAL A 178 -15.08 7.78 0.61
N ASN A 179 -14.82 8.59 1.63
CA ASN A 179 -15.60 8.55 2.86
C ASN A 179 -17.00 9.11 2.63
N ASN A 180 -17.97 8.26 2.78
CA ASN A 180 -19.39 8.64 2.73
C ASN A 180 -19.89 9.36 4.01
N GLY A 181 -19.00 9.84 4.87
CA GLY A 181 -19.41 10.37 6.17
C GLY A 181 -18.54 11.44 6.81
N GLY A 182 -17.63 12.05 6.10
CA GLY A 182 -16.78 13.12 6.66
C GLY A 182 -17.07 14.48 6.01
N SER A 183 -17.54 15.43 6.80
CA SER A 183 -17.76 16.81 6.36
C SER A 183 -16.44 17.58 6.30
N ASP A 184 -15.85 17.64 5.12
CA ASP A 184 -14.87 18.72 4.85
C ASP A 184 -15.05 19.21 3.42
N UNK A 185 -15.77 20.05 3.27
CA UNK A 185 -16.17 20.46 2.14
C UNK A 185 -15.76 21.67 1.68
N ASN A 186 -14.88 21.73 1.05
CA ASN A 186 -14.72 22.95 0.23
C ASN A 186 -14.10 22.63 -1.13
N GLY A 187 -14.93 22.66 -2.17
CA GLY A 187 -14.42 22.53 -3.53
C GLY A 187 -15.52 22.39 -4.57
N GLY A 188 -15.67 23.38 -5.41
CA GLY A 188 -16.73 23.41 -6.42
C GLY A 188 -16.37 22.72 -7.73
N GLY A 189 -17.07 21.66 -8.04
CA GLY A 189 -17.10 21.02 -9.36
C GLY A 189 -18.49 20.48 -9.66
N LYS A 190 -18.87 20.37 -10.93
CA LYS A 190 -20.21 19.88 -11.33
C LYS A 190 -20.23 18.35 -11.37
N GLY A 191 -20.42 17.70 -10.24
CA GLY A 191 -20.65 16.28 -10.20
C GLY A 191 -22.06 15.90 -10.67
N LYS A 192 -22.17 14.86 -11.47
CA LYS A 192 -23.44 14.26 -11.84
C LYS A 192 -23.76 13.10 -10.89
N LEU A 193 -25.02 12.89 -10.64
CA LEU A 193 -25.51 11.71 -9.93
C LEU A 193 -25.17 10.46 -10.75
N SER A 194 -24.62 9.43 -10.12
CA SER A 194 -24.39 8.15 -10.82
C SER A 194 -25.73 7.46 -11.09
N ASP A 195 -25.78 6.66 -12.13
CA ASP A 195 -27.00 5.92 -12.48
C ASP A 195 -27.45 5.05 -11.31
N GLU A 196 -26.51 4.41 -10.61
CA GLU A 196 -26.78 3.61 -9.42
C GLU A 196 -27.40 4.43 -8.28
N SER A 197 -26.83 5.59 -7.97
CA SER A 197 -27.40 6.48 -6.94
C SER A 197 -28.79 6.99 -7.35
N PHE A 198 -28.99 7.25 -8.64
CA PHE A 198 -30.27 7.65 -9.17
C PHE A 198 -31.34 6.55 -8.99
N GLU A 199 -30.97 5.30 -9.37
CA GLU A 199 -31.89 4.15 -9.22
C GLU A 199 -32.22 3.88 -7.74
N GLN A 200 -31.26 4.01 -6.83
CA GLN A 200 -31.51 3.88 -5.38
C GLN A 200 -32.51 4.91 -4.87
N ILE A 201 -32.40 6.16 -5.33
CA ILE A 201 -33.38 7.21 -4.99
C ILE A 201 -34.75 6.85 -5.55
N VAL A 202 -34.81 6.47 -6.82
CA VAL A 202 -36.07 6.11 -7.47
C VAL A 202 -36.77 4.97 -6.72
N GLU A 203 -36.05 3.94 -6.34
CA GLU A 203 -36.59 2.79 -5.62
C GLU A 203 -37.09 3.20 -4.22
N SER A 204 -36.29 3.98 -3.49
CA SER A 204 -36.74 4.47 -2.17
C SER A 204 -37.98 5.38 -2.24
N VAL A 205 -38.11 6.15 -3.32
CA VAL A 205 -39.32 6.97 -3.56
C VAL A 205 -40.51 6.07 -3.83
N LYS A 206 -40.39 4.99 -4.60
CA LYS A 206 -41.45 4.03 -4.82
C LYS A 206 -41.94 3.43 -3.49
N GLU A 207 -41.01 2.99 -2.63
CA GLU A 207 -41.34 2.47 -1.30
C GLU A 207 -42.09 3.50 -0.46
N TYR A 208 -41.67 4.77 -0.51
CA TYR A 208 -42.36 5.86 0.19
C TYR A 208 -43.79 6.08 -0.32
N LEU A 209 -44.01 5.97 -1.64
CA LEU A 209 -45.36 6.14 -2.20
C LEU A 209 -46.28 5.01 -1.77
N GLU A 210 -45.76 3.85 -1.42
CA GLU A 210 -46.54 2.73 -0.90
C GLU A 210 -46.74 2.84 0.63
N ASP A 211 -45.76 3.41 1.36
CA ASP A 211 -45.86 3.59 2.81
C ASP A 211 -45.10 4.85 3.25
N GLU A 212 -45.86 5.89 3.61
CA GLU A 212 -45.32 7.18 4.03
C GLU A 212 -44.32 7.10 5.21
N ARG A 213 -44.35 6.00 5.99
CA ARG A 213 -43.38 5.78 7.08
C ARG A 213 -41.98 5.55 6.56
N GLN A 214 -41.81 5.28 5.26
CA GLN A 214 -40.48 5.11 4.62
C GLN A 214 -39.80 6.43 4.26
N ARG A 215 -40.38 7.57 4.63
CA ARG A 215 -39.74 8.88 4.42
C ARG A 215 -38.25 8.93 4.84
N PRO A 216 -37.85 8.37 6.01
CA PRO A 216 -36.43 8.38 6.38
C PRO A 216 -35.52 7.61 5.43
N VAL A 217 -36.04 6.60 4.73
CA VAL A 217 -35.28 5.83 3.73
C VAL A 217 -34.97 6.72 2.52
N VAL A 218 -35.96 7.49 2.05
CA VAL A 218 -35.77 8.44 0.95
C VAL A 218 -34.76 9.52 1.34
N GLU A 219 -34.92 10.10 2.54
CA GLU A 219 -34.00 11.14 3.03
C GLU A 219 -32.56 10.62 3.11
N LYS A 220 -32.40 9.36 3.55
CA LYS A 220 -31.09 8.70 3.64
C LYS A 220 -30.50 8.47 2.23
N ALA A 221 -31.29 7.95 1.28
CA ALA A 221 -30.84 7.70 -0.09
C ALA A 221 -30.42 9.01 -0.79
N VAL A 222 -31.19 10.07 -0.65
CA VAL A 222 -30.86 11.38 -1.21
C VAL A 222 -29.58 11.94 -0.59
N LYS A 223 -29.47 11.85 0.74
CA LYS A 223 -28.28 12.31 1.44
C LYS A 223 -27.01 11.56 0.99
N GLN A 224 -27.08 10.24 0.91
CA GLN A 224 -25.97 9.41 0.42
C GLN A 224 -25.58 9.76 -1.02
N ALA A 225 -26.56 9.97 -1.88
CA ALA A 225 -26.31 10.37 -3.27
C ALA A 225 -25.64 11.75 -3.34
N GLN A 226 -26.09 12.70 -2.53
CA GLN A 226 -25.47 14.02 -2.43
C GLN A 226 -24.02 13.92 -1.94
N GLU A 227 -23.77 13.14 -0.91
CA GLU A 227 -22.43 12.91 -0.36
C GLU A 227 -21.49 12.31 -1.42
N ARG A 228 -21.96 11.34 -2.20
CA ARG A 228 -21.19 10.73 -3.30
C ARG A 228 -20.86 11.75 -4.39
N VAL A 229 -21.82 12.56 -4.79
CA VAL A 229 -21.61 13.63 -5.78
C VAL A 229 -20.58 14.64 -5.26
N GLU A 230 -20.67 15.02 -4.00
CA GLU A 230 -19.72 15.95 -3.40
C GLU A 230 -18.32 15.32 -3.30
N ALA A 231 -18.23 14.07 -2.87
CA ALA A 231 -16.95 13.35 -2.78
C ALA A 231 -16.25 13.23 -4.14
N SER A 232 -17.03 13.06 -5.23
CA SER A 232 -16.45 12.96 -6.57
C SER A 232 -15.88 14.29 -7.09
N LYS A 233 -16.23 15.41 -6.47
CA LYS A 233 -15.75 16.74 -6.86
C LYS A 233 -14.44 17.12 -6.15
N VAL A 234 -14.06 16.40 -5.11
CA VAL A 234 -12.88 16.74 -4.30
C VAL A 234 -11.62 16.36 -5.07
N ASP A 235 -10.65 17.28 -5.11
CA ASP A 235 -9.34 16.99 -5.69
C ASP A 235 -8.70 15.80 -4.95
N PRO A 236 -8.03 14.88 -5.67
CA PRO A 236 -7.39 13.73 -5.03
C PRO A 236 -6.49 14.07 -3.83
N SER A 237 -5.81 15.22 -3.86
CA SER A 237 -4.96 15.67 -2.75
C SER A 237 -5.75 15.97 -1.47
N GLN A 238 -7.06 16.21 -1.58
CA GLN A 238 -7.95 16.56 -0.46
C GLN A 238 -8.78 15.36 0.01
N VAL A 239 -8.72 14.22 -0.67
CA VAL A 239 -9.42 13.00 -0.24
C VAL A 239 -8.81 12.50 1.07
N SER A 240 -9.66 12.05 1.98
CA SER A 240 -9.23 11.55 3.28
C SER A 240 -8.17 10.45 3.12
N ARG A 241 -7.11 10.57 3.88
CA ARG A 241 -6.05 9.56 3.98
C ARG A 241 -6.20 8.72 5.27
N GLY A 242 -7.38 8.76 5.88
CA GLY A 242 -7.72 7.88 6.99
C GLY A 242 -7.95 6.44 6.53
N SER A 243 -7.93 5.53 7.47
CA SER A 243 -8.26 4.12 7.22
C SER A 243 -9.67 3.81 7.71
N SER A 244 -10.28 2.78 7.13
CA SER A 244 -11.52 2.20 7.63
C SER A 244 -11.34 0.70 7.85
N LEU A 245 -12.05 0.17 8.84
CA LEU A 245 -12.13 -1.27 9.10
C LEU A 245 -13.62 -1.62 9.17
N GLU A 246 -14.10 -2.34 8.19
CA GLU A 246 -15.51 -2.70 8.06
C GLU A 246 -15.70 -4.20 8.06
N ARG A 247 -16.87 -4.64 8.46
CA ARG A 247 -17.26 -6.06 8.42
C ARG A 247 -18.51 -6.20 7.57
N SER A 248 -18.42 -7.04 6.54
CA SER A 248 -19.57 -7.38 5.69
C SER A 248 -20.58 -8.29 6.42
N LYS A 249 -21.73 -8.50 5.82
CA LYS A 249 -22.77 -9.36 6.39
C LYS A 249 -22.31 -10.82 6.52
N ASP A 250 -21.51 -11.29 5.58
CA ASP A 250 -20.95 -12.64 5.57
C ASP A 250 -19.70 -12.79 6.44
N GLY A 251 -19.26 -11.71 7.08
CA GLY A 251 -18.17 -11.75 8.05
C GLY A 251 -16.80 -11.32 7.56
N LEU A 252 -16.63 -11.01 6.26
CA LEU A 252 -15.34 -10.51 5.75
C LEU A 252 -14.98 -9.18 6.40
N LEU A 253 -13.81 -9.09 7.01
CA LEU A 253 -13.26 -7.80 7.42
C LEU A 253 -12.55 -7.17 6.24
N THR A 254 -12.72 -5.87 6.02
CA THR A 254 -11.94 -5.11 5.05
C THR A 254 -11.28 -3.93 5.73
N LEU A 255 -9.94 -3.92 5.71
CA LEU A 255 -9.12 -2.79 6.17
C LEU A 255 -8.57 -2.08 4.94
N ALA A 256 -8.98 -0.85 4.74
CA ALA A 256 -8.63 -0.09 3.54
C ALA A 256 -8.23 1.34 3.88
N GLY A 257 -7.56 2.02 2.94
CA GLY A 257 -7.10 3.39 3.10
C GLY A 257 -5.87 3.51 3.97
N GLY A 258 -5.70 4.71 4.55
CA GLY A 258 -4.61 5.00 5.48
C GLY A 258 -3.32 5.44 4.80
N LYS A 259 -2.39 5.90 5.63
CA LYS A 259 -1.02 6.25 5.23
C LYS A 259 -0.09 5.13 5.65
N ILE A 260 0.98 4.94 4.90
CA ILE A 260 2.00 3.96 5.28
C ILE A 260 2.58 4.26 6.67
N THR A 261 2.63 5.53 7.06
CA THR A 261 3.11 5.93 8.39
C THR A 261 2.18 5.50 9.54
N ASP A 262 0.93 5.16 9.22
CA ASP A 262 -0.06 4.75 10.22
C ASP A 262 -0.20 3.23 10.30
N TYR A 263 0.65 2.47 9.58
CA TYR A 263 0.54 1.01 9.45
C TYR A 263 0.39 0.29 10.79
N ARG A 264 1.15 0.73 11.81
CA ARG A 264 1.12 0.09 13.13
C ARG A 264 -0.25 0.27 13.81
N LEU A 265 -0.79 1.49 13.77
CA LEU A 265 -2.10 1.79 14.37
C LEU A 265 -3.23 1.07 13.61
N MET A 266 -3.12 1.01 12.29
CA MET A 266 -4.07 0.25 11.46
C MET A 266 -4.06 -1.23 11.83
N ALA A 267 -2.87 -1.82 11.94
CA ALA A 267 -2.70 -3.23 12.32
C ALA A 267 -3.22 -3.48 13.74
N GLU A 268 -2.91 -2.58 14.69
CA GLU A 268 -3.38 -2.67 16.07
C GLU A 268 -4.91 -2.69 16.13
N GLY A 269 -5.57 -1.78 15.39
CA GLY A 269 -7.04 -1.73 15.32
C GLY A 269 -7.63 -3.01 14.74
N ALA A 270 -7.04 -3.52 13.66
CA ALA A 270 -7.48 -4.76 13.04
C ALA A 270 -7.30 -5.97 13.97
N VAL A 271 -6.16 -6.08 14.64
CA VAL A 271 -5.85 -7.18 15.56
C VAL A 271 -6.80 -7.18 16.77
N LYS A 272 -7.10 -5.99 17.32
CA LYS A 272 -8.11 -5.86 18.39
C LYS A 272 -9.47 -6.38 17.94
N ARG A 273 -9.92 -5.97 16.75
CA ARG A 273 -11.21 -6.41 16.20
C ARG A 273 -11.24 -7.93 15.94
N ILE A 274 -10.16 -8.47 15.40
CA ILE A 274 -10.02 -9.92 15.18
C ILE A 274 -10.12 -10.66 16.51
N ASN A 275 -9.45 -10.17 17.57
CA ASN A 275 -9.49 -10.81 18.88
C ASN A 275 -10.92 -10.82 19.48
N GLU A 276 -11.67 -9.71 19.33
CA GLU A 276 -13.07 -9.64 19.72
C GLU A 276 -13.91 -10.73 19.04
N LEU A 277 -13.76 -10.87 17.72
CA LEU A 277 -14.49 -11.87 16.94
C LEU A 277 -14.09 -13.29 17.33
N LEU A 278 -12.82 -13.53 17.63
CA LEU A 278 -12.36 -14.83 18.11
C LEU A 278 -12.95 -15.16 19.48
N GLN A 279 -13.09 -14.17 20.37
CA GLN A 279 -13.71 -14.36 21.69
C GLN A 279 -15.17 -14.80 21.57
N GLU A 280 -15.89 -14.29 20.56
CA GLU A 280 -17.27 -14.73 20.27
C GLU A 280 -17.33 -16.24 19.96
N SER A 281 -16.25 -16.81 19.41
CA SER A 281 -16.13 -18.24 19.10
C SER A 281 -15.39 -19.04 20.18
N GLY A 282 -15.15 -18.45 21.36
CA GLY A 282 -14.48 -19.09 22.47
C GLY A 282 -12.95 -19.19 22.35
N ALA A 283 -12.35 -18.44 21.47
CA ALA A 283 -10.90 -18.39 21.30
C ALA A 283 -10.40 -16.96 21.57
N SER A 284 -9.17 -16.83 22.01
CA SER A 284 -8.56 -15.50 22.22
C SER A 284 -7.04 -15.63 22.25
N PHE A 285 -6.38 -14.50 22.09
CA PHE A 285 -4.93 -14.40 22.27
C PHE A 285 -4.61 -13.11 23.04
N GLU A 286 -3.45 -13.09 23.67
CA GLU A 286 -2.97 -11.91 24.38
C GLU A 286 -2.47 -10.88 23.36
N LEU A 287 -2.93 -9.64 23.51
CA LEU A 287 -2.50 -8.55 22.63
C LEU A 287 -1.10 -8.07 23.06
N VAL A 288 -0.19 -8.00 22.10
CA VAL A 288 1.16 -7.48 22.31
C VAL A 288 1.15 -5.96 22.15
N ASP A 289 1.86 -5.26 23.04
CA ASP A 289 2.09 -3.82 22.87
C ASP A 289 3.08 -3.60 21.73
N SER A 290 2.56 -3.13 20.60
CA SER A 290 3.37 -2.90 19.41
C SER A 290 4.10 -1.55 19.42
N THR A 291 3.90 -0.71 20.43
CA THR A 291 4.53 0.63 20.47
C THR A 291 6.05 0.56 20.62
N THR A 292 6.53 -0.48 21.29
CA THR A 292 7.97 -0.70 21.53
C THR A 292 8.54 -1.88 20.74
N TYR A 293 7.72 -2.51 19.89
CA TYR A 293 8.17 -3.69 19.14
C TYR A 293 9.03 -3.21 17.96
N PRO A 294 10.30 -3.60 17.89
CA PRO A 294 11.18 -3.12 16.82
C PRO A 294 10.80 -3.74 15.48
N VAL A 295 10.93 -2.97 14.41
CA VAL A 295 10.86 -3.52 13.05
C VAL A 295 12.14 -4.33 12.77
N SER A 296 12.05 -5.27 11.84
CA SER A 296 13.20 -6.12 11.47
C SER A 296 14.43 -5.26 11.16
N GLY A 297 15.56 -5.59 11.77
CA GLY A 297 16.80 -4.81 11.67
C GLY A 297 16.88 -3.60 12.59
N GLY A 298 15.80 -3.29 13.30
CA GLY A 298 15.71 -2.12 14.18
C GLY A 298 15.95 -2.40 15.66
N GLU A 299 16.48 -3.56 16.02
CA GLU A 299 16.84 -3.88 17.40
C GLU A 299 18.17 -3.22 17.77
N LEU A 300 18.16 -1.88 17.79
CA LEU A 300 19.32 -1.01 18.08
C LEU A 300 18.93 -0.07 19.22
N ASP A 301 19.92 0.37 19.98
CA ASP A 301 19.69 1.42 20.97
C ASP A 301 19.41 2.74 20.26
N ALA A 302 18.17 3.22 20.36
CA ALA A 302 17.72 4.44 19.69
C ALA A 302 18.51 5.70 20.09
N ALA A 303 19.17 5.68 21.26
CA ALA A 303 19.99 6.80 21.71
C ALA A 303 21.40 6.77 21.10
N ASN A 304 21.85 5.61 20.59
CA ASN A 304 23.22 5.39 20.15
C ASN A 304 23.29 4.64 18.79
N VAL A 305 22.37 4.91 17.90
CA VAL A 305 22.25 4.18 16.62
C VAL A 305 23.57 4.17 15.83
N GLU A 306 24.21 5.32 15.69
CA GLU A 306 25.47 5.41 14.91
C GLU A 306 26.58 4.56 15.52
N GLU A 307 26.69 4.52 16.86
CA GLU A 307 27.68 3.68 17.54
C GLU A 307 27.37 2.19 17.35
N GLU A 308 26.09 1.81 17.41
CA GLU A 308 25.65 0.43 17.18
C GLU A 308 25.96 -0.01 15.74
N LEU A 309 25.65 0.86 14.75
CA LEU A 309 25.95 0.58 13.34
C LEU A 309 27.46 0.47 13.10
N ALA A 310 28.27 1.30 13.77
CA ALA A 310 29.73 1.19 13.67
C ALA A 310 30.25 -0.16 14.22
N LYS A 311 29.70 -0.62 15.36
CA LYS A 311 30.05 -1.95 15.92
C LYS A 311 29.65 -3.08 14.95
N LEU A 312 28.50 -2.94 14.27
CA LEU A 312 28.08 -3.91 13.27
C LEU A 312 28.99 -3.89 12.04
N ALA A 313 29.41 -2.70 11.61
CA ALA A 313 30.40 -2.57 10.52
C ALA A 313 31.74 -3.22 10.90
N ASP A 314 32.22 -3.05 12.15
CA ASP A 314 33.42 -3.73 12.63
C ASP A 314 33.31 -5.27 12.53
N GLN A 315 32.11 -5.82 12.84
CA GLN A 315 31.85 -7.26 12.68
C GLN A 315 31.97 -7.70 11.22
N ALA A 316 31.41 -6.90 10.29
CA ALA A 316 31.52 -7.20 8.87
C ALA A 316 32.96 -7.11 8.37
N GLN A 317 33.74 -6.11 8.86
CA GLN A 317 35.17 -6.04 8.54
C GLN A 317 35.91 -7.27 9.07
N ALA A 318 35.63 -7.69 10.32
CA ALA A 318 36.22 -8.92 10.88
C ALA A 318 35.82 -10.16 10.05
N ALA A 319 34.67 -10.15 9.39
CA ALA A 319 34.23 -11.20 8.46
C ALA A 319 34.92 -11.07 7.09
N GLY A 320 35.75 -10.04 6.88
CA GLY A 320 36.56 -9.88 5.67
C GLY A 320 36.01 -8.95 4.61
N PHE A 321 35.01 -8.13 4.93
CA PHE A 321 34.54 -7.07 4.01
C PHE A 321 35.45 -5.83 4.17
N ASP A 322 35.60 -5.08 3.09
CA ASP A 322 36.27 -3.78 3.18
C ASP A 322 35.37 -2.78 3.94
N GLU A 323 35.93 -1.66 4.36
CA GLU A 323 35.26 -0.65 5.18
C GLU A 323 33.97 -0.14 4.54
N ALA A 324 34.00 0.12 3.22
CA ALA A 324 32.81 0.67 2.51
C ALA A 324 31.68 -0.37 2.43
N ALA A 325 32.03 -1.61 2.10
CA ALA A 325 31.05 -2.70 2.05
C ALA A 325 30.48 -3.00 3.45
N ALA A 326 31.34 -3.01 4.46
CA ALA A 326 30.94 -3.26 5.85
C ALA A 326 29.97 -2.20 6.36
N THR A 327 30.29 -0.93 6.11
CA THR A 327 29.42 0.20 6.47
C THR A 327 28.07 0.11 5.75
N TYR A 328 28.11 -0.15 4.44
CA TYR A 328 26.88 -0.30 3.63
C TYR A 328 25.99 -1.41 4.20
N LEU A 329 26.55 -2.59 4.46
CA LEU A 329 25.77 -3.72 4.98
C LEU A 329 25.21 -3.43 6.37
N ALA A 330 25.96 -2.75 7.24
CA ALA A 330 25.50 -2.38 8.57
C ALA A 330 24.27 -1.44 8.48
N HIS A 331 24.35 -0.43 7.64
CA HIS A 331 23.23 0.51 7.44
C HIS A 331 22.01 -0.13 6.75
N LEU A 332 22.24 -1.11 5.86
CA LEU A 332 21.14 -1.77 5.15
C LEU A 332 20.38 -2.75 6.03
N TYR A 333 21.10 -3.52 6.85
CA TYR A 333 20.51 -4.65 7.59
C TYR A 333 20.34 -4.40 9.10
N GLY A 334 21.03 -3.38 9.66
CA GLY A 334 20.94 -3.08 11.09
C GLY A 334 21.23 -4.30 11.94
N SER A 335 20.43 -4.55 12.96
CA SER A 335 20.61 -5.67 13.90
C SER A 335 20.54 -7.06 13.24
N ASN A 336 20.04 -7.15 11.99
CA ASN A 336 20.05 -8.41 11.24
C ASN A 336 21.43 -8.75 10.64
N LEU A 337 22.38 -7.81 10.63
CA LEU A 337 23.66 -8.02 9.96
C LEU A 337 24.38 -9.30 10.39
N PRO A 338 24.45 -9.67 11.68
CA PRO A 338 25.10 -10.93 12.06
C PRO A 338 24.52 -12.17 11.37
N GLN A 339 23.21 -12.18 11.13
CA GLN A 339 22.56 -13.26 10.37
C GLN A 339 22.97 -13.20 8.89
N VAL A 340 22.99 -11.99 8.30
CA VAL A 340 23.40 -11.79 6.90
C VAL A 340 24.82 -12.31 6.66
N LEU A 341 25.75 -12.07 7.60
CA LEU A 341 27.14 -12.50 7.48
C LEU A 341 27.28 -14.03 7.39
N ASN A 342 26.33 -14.81 7.89
CA ASN A 342 26.32 -16.27 7.74
C ASN A 342 26.10 -16.70 6.29
N TYR A 343 25.63 -15.80 5.44
CA TYR A 343 25.37 -16.05 4.01
C TYR A 343 26.49 -15.52 3.12
N LYS A 344 27.63 -15.15 3.71
CA LYS A 344 28.76 -14.61 2.96
C LYS A 344 29.15 -15.55 1.83
N THR A 345 29.23 -14.99 0.61
CA THR A 345 29.55 -15.74 -0.60
C THR A 345 30.06 -14.79 -1.68
N LYS A 346 30.47 -15.39 -2.81
CA LYS A 346 30.88 -14.64 -3.99
C LYS A 346 30.29 -15.30 -5.23
N PHE A 347 29.36 -14.63 -5.87
CA PHE A 347 28.78 -15.04 -7.16
C PHE A 347 29.56 -14.41 -8.30
N GLU A 348 29.64 -15.09 -9.42
CA GLU A 348 30.28 -14.57 -10.63
C GLU A 348 29.54 -13.32 -11.11
N GLY A 349 30.25 -12.24 -11.38
CA GLY A 349 29.69 -11.00 -11.91
C GLY A 349 29.21 -10.01 -10.86
N LEU A 350 29.10 -10.40 -9.58
CA LEU A 350 28.69 -9.51 -8.48
C LEU A 350 29.88 -9.30 -7.53
N ASP A 351 29.89 -8.19 -6.82
CA ASP A 351 30.87 -8.02 -5.74
C ASP A 351 30.47 -8.88 -4.52
N GLU A 352 31.33 -8.94 -3.50
CA GLU A 352 31.11 -9.80 -2.33
C GLU A 352 29.93 -9.35 -1.48
N LYS A 353 29.73 -8.02 -1.33
CA LYS A 353 28.59 -7.50 -0.57
C LYS A 353 27.26 -7.79 -1.29
N GLU A 354 27.22 -7.58 -2.61
CA GLU A 354 26.03 -7.87 -3.43
C GLU A 354 25.71 -9.37 -3.41
N SER A 355 26.75 -10.20 -3.53
CA SER A 355 26.60 -11.67 -3.48
C SER A 355 26.03 -12.13 -2.14
N THR A 356 26.51 -11.55 -1.05
CA THR A 356 26.07 -11.88 0.31
C THR A 356 24.62 -11.43 0.52
N ALA A 357 24.29 -10.21 0.11
CA ALA A 357 22.91 -9.67 0.19
C ALA A 357 21.94 -10.54 -0.61
N LEU A 358 22.29 -10.88 -1.85
CA LEU A 358 21.46 -11.75 -2.69
C LEU A 358 21.28 -13.13 -2.06
N ASN A 359 22.38 -13.74 -1.56
CA ASN A 359 22.31 -15.06 -0.93
C ASN A 359 21.39 -15.06 0.29
N TYR A 360 21.51 -14.04 1.14
CA TYR A 360 20.62 -13.87 2.29
C TYR A 360 19.16 -13.71 1.82
N SER A 361 18.91 -12.88 0.82
CA SER A 361 17.56 -12.63 0.31
C SER A 361 16.92 -13.90 -0.28
N LEU A 362 17.72 -14.75 -0.96
CA LEU A 362 17.24 -16.03 -1.51
C LEU A 362 16.79 -17.02 -0.40
N HIS A 363 17.44 -16.96 0.77
CA HIS A 363 17.17 -17.93 1.84
C HIS A 363 16.21 -17.39 2.91
N GLU A 364 16.26 -16.10 3.20
CA GLU A 364 15.54 -15.53 4.34
C GLU A 364 14.46 -14.50 3.96
N GLU A 365 14.51 -13.93 2.75
CA GLU A 365 13.63 -12.83 2.34
C GLU A 365 12.69 -13.19 1.20
N MET A 366 12.52 -14.48 0.91
CA MET A 366 11.55 -14.99 -0.06
C MET A 366 11.76 -14.45 -1.49
N VAL A 367 13.00 -14.24 -1.88
CA VAL A 367 13.36 -13.91 -3.26
C VAL A 367 13.28 -15.20 -4.07
N LEU A 368 12.41 -15.27 -5.05
CA LEU A 368 12.17 -16.44 -5.89
C LEU A 368 12.52 -16.17 -7.36
N THR A 369 12.43 -14.90 -7.78
CA THR A 369 12.71 -14.50 -9.15
C THR A 369 13.69 -13.31 -9.16
N PRO A 370 14.38 -13.05 -10.27
CA PRO A 370 15.23 -11.85 -10.38
C PRO A 370 14.45 -10.54 -10.10
N VAL A 371 13.18 -10.49 -10.48
CA VAL A 371 12.34 -9.32 -10.25
C VAL A 371 12.15 -9.05 -8.75
N ASP A 372 12.01 -10.09 -7.94
CA ASP A 372 11.87 -9.93 -6.48
C ASP A 372 13.09 -9.23 -5.89
N TYR A 373 14.28 -9.59 -6.35
CA TYR A 373 15.52 -8.97 -5.87
C TYR A 373 15.68 -7.56 -6.43
N LEU A 374 15.60 -7.42 -7.76
CA LEU A 374 15.89 -6.16 -8.43
C LEU A 374 14.91 -5.04 -8.08
N LEU A 375 13.61 -5.35 -7.90
CA LEU A 375 12.60 -4.34 -7.64
C LEU A 375 12.26 -4.16 -6.15
N ARG A 376 12.63 -5.10 -5.29
CA ARG A 376 12.23 -5.04 -3.87
C ARG A 376 13.40 -4.92 -2.91
N ARG A 377 14.62 -5.23 -3.34
CA ARG A 377 15.79 -5.28 -2.45
C ARG A 377 16.91 -4.34 -2.86
N THR A 378 17.04 -4.00 -4.13
CA THR A 378 18.17 -3.19 -4.59
C THR A 378 17.82 -1.74 -4.94
N ASN A 379 16.57 -1.39 -5.15
CA ASN A 379 16.13 -0.02 -5.50
C ASN A 379 17.04 0.67 -6.54
#